data_d5dfed6e92ce6d20b5e5043b968d252e
#
_entry.id   d5dfed6e92ce6d20b5e5043b968d252e
#
_cell.length_a   1.000
_cell.length_b   1.000
_cell.length_c   1.000
_cell.angle_alpha   90.00
_cell.angle_beta   90.00
_cell.angle_gamma   90.00
#
_symmetry.space_group_name_H-M   'P 1'
#
loop_
_entity.id
_entity.type
_entity.pdbx_description
1 polymer ?
#
loop_
_entity_poly.entity_id
_entity_poly.type
_entity_poly.pdbx_seq_one_letter_code
_entity_poly.pdbx_strand_id
1 'polypeptide(L)'
;FMSQTITITQPDDWHLHLRDGKQMQCVLPDSAIRFARAVIMPNLKPPIITTDQAIQYRSQIIESLPNTLRSHFNPLMTLYLTDNTSPQEVAKAKKSGMVHAVKLYPAGATTNSDAGVTDLSKCFATLASMEQLGLPLLVHGEVDDPAVDIFDRESVFIDRVLTPLIRRF
;
A
#
# COMPACT_ATOMS: atom_id res chain seq x y z
N PHE A 1 -41.66 7.59 11.98
CA PHE A 1 -40.36 6.91 12.25
C PHE A 1 -39.41 7.96 12.80
N MET A 2 -38.93 7.79 14.06
CA MET A 2 -37.86 8.65 14.58
C MET A 2 -36.55 8.24 13.92
N SER A 3 -35.90 9.15 13.21
CA SER A 3 -34.54 8.90 12.67
C SER A 3 -33.57 8.94 13.85
N GLN A 4 -32.83 7.83 14.06
CA GLN A 4 -31.68 7.82 14.96
C GLN A 4 -30.48 8.38 14.23
N THR A 5 -29.82 9.36 14.80
CA THR A 5 -28.57 9.91 14.28
C THR A 5 -27.42 9.43 15.14
N ILE A 6 -26.37 8.88 14.50
CA ILE A 6 -25.12 8.48 15.15
C ILE A 6 -24.03 9.43 14.65
N THR A 7 -23.30 10.04 15.59
CA THR A 7 -22.12 10.86 15.28
C THR A 7 -20.86 10.05 15.57
N ILE A 8 -20.00 9.92 14.57
CA ILE A 8 -18.70 9.23 14.69
C ILE A 8 -17.58 10.15 14.22
N THR A 9 -16.35 9.87 14.67
CA THR A 9 -15.15 10.45 14.05
C THR A 9 -15.07 10.00 12.60
N GLN A 10 -14.67 10.91 11.68
CA GLN A 10 -14.48 10.55 10.28
C GLN A 10 -13.46 9.41 10.19
N PRO A 11 -13.80 8.26 9.56
CA PRO A 11 -12.94 7.10 9.51
C PRO A 11 -11.78 7.28 8.53
N ASP A 12 -10.79 6.40 8.64
CA ASP A 12 -9.70 6.22 7.68
C ASP A 12 -9.91 4.93 6.88
N ASP A 13 -9.44 4.90 5.63
CA ASP A 13 -9.34 3.70 4.81
C ASP A 13 -7.89 3.22 4.78
N TRP A 14 -7.61 2.04 5.34
CA TRP A 14 -6.26 1.50 5.43
C TRP A 14 -5.82 0.66 4.23
N HIS A 15 -6.67 0.55 3.16
CA HIS A 15 -6.34 -0.27 1.99
C HIS A 15 -7.12 0.16 0.74
N LEU A 16 -6.75 1.28 0.13
CA LEU A 16 -7.48 1.86 -1.00
C LEU A 16 -6.74 1.67 -2.33
N HIS A 17 -7.41 1.05 -3.31
CA HIS A 17 -6.96 0.95 -4.68
C HIS A 17 -7.66 1.99 -5.57
N LEU A 18 -7.00 3.11 -5.85
CA LEU A 18 -7.57 4.16 -6.69
C LEU A 18 -7.32 3.95 -8.19
N ARG A 19 -6.29 3.14 -8.54
CA ARG A 19 -5.81 3.05 -9.92
C ARG A 19 -5.30 4.42 -10.42
N ASP A 20 -5.47 4.71 -11.71
CA ASP A 20 -5.09 5.98 -12.33
C ASP A 20 -6.13 6.47 -13.34
N GLY A 21 -5.86 7.62 -13.97
CA GLY A 21 -6.63 8.19 -15.07
C GLY A 21 -8.14 8.29 -14.77
N LYS A 22 -8.97 7.86 -15.71
CA LYS A 22 -10.44 7.96 -15.60
C LYS A 22 -11.02 7.10 -14.47
N GLN A 23 -10.41 5.93 -14.19
CA GLN A 23 -10.88 5.06 -13.11
C GLN A 23 -10.72 5.77 -11.76
N MET A 24 -9.56 6.37 -11.50
CA MET A 24 -9.33 7.16 -10.30
C MET A 24 -10.31 8.32 -10.19
N GLN A 25 -10.49 9.09 -11.26
CA GLN A 25 -11.40 10.23 -11.27
C GLN A 25 -12.86 9.87 -10.92
N CYS A 26 -13.30 8.66 -11.31
CA CYS A 26 -14.65 8.18 -11.00
C CYS A 26 -14.83 7.80 -9.53
N VAL A 27 -13.85 7.13 -8.90
CA VAL A 27 -14.02 6.55 -7.56
C VAL A 27 -13.47 7.41 -6.43
N LEU A 28 -12.51 8.30 -6.73
CA LEU A 28 -11.83 9.12 -5.74
C LEU A 28 -12.78 10.04 -4.94
N PRO A 29 -13.76 10.75 -5.55
CA PRO A 29 -14.68 11.60 -4.79
C PRO A 29 -15.49 10.82 -3.75
N ASP A 30 -15.90 9.59 -4.05
CA ASP A 30 -16.68 8.74 -3.15
C ASP A 30 -15.88 8.32 -1.92
N SER A 31 -14.58 8.06 -2.07
CA SER A 31 -13.68 7.80 -0.96
C SER A 31 -13.41 9.07 -0.15
N ALA A 32 -13.11 10.19 -0.82
CA ALA A 32 -12.74 11.45 -0.17
C ALA A 32 -13.88 12.10 0.64
N ILE A 33 -15.14 11.83 0.28
CA ILE A 33 -16.30 12.29 1.07
C ILE A 33 -16.42 11.51 2.39
N ARG A 34 -16.04 10.23 2.40
CA ARG A 34 -16.26 9.32 3.52
C ARG A 34 -15.07 9.24 4.48
N PHE A 35 -13.86 9.25 3.94
CA PHE A 35 -12.63 9.01 4.70
C PHE A 35 -11.81 10.30 4.84
N ALA A 36 -11.22 10.51 6.02
CA ALA A 36 -10.29 11.61 6.26
C ALA A 36 -8.92 11.31 5.64
N ARG A 37 -8.48 10.05 5.73
CA ARG A 37 -7.21 9.57 5.19
C ARG A 37 -7.43 8.22 4.52
N ALA A 38 -6.58 7.91 3.54
CA ALA A 38 -6.54 6.58 2.97
C ALA A 38 -5.11 6.14 2.66
N VAL A 39 -4.78 4.88 2.96
CA VAL A 39 -3.52 4.25 2.55
C VAL A 39 -3.66 3.81 1.10
N ILE A 40 -2.93 4.47 0.22
CA ILE A 40 -3.04 4.28 -1.23
C ILE A 40 -2.13 3.12 -1.66
N MET A 41 -2.73 2.08 -2.23
CA MET A 41 -2.00 0.92 -2.73
C MET A 41 -1.23 1.24 -4.01
N PRO A 42 0.03 0.76 -4.12
CA PRO A 42 0.97 1.19 -5.15
C PRO A 42 0.94 0.32 -6.42
N ASN A 43 0.06 -0.68 -6.52
CA ASN A 43 0.01 -1.66 -7.62
C ASN A 43 -0.70 -1.14 -8.87
N LEU A 44 -0.16 -0.08 -9.45
CA LEU A 44 -0.53 0.46 -10.76
C LEU A 44 0.19 -0.30 -11.90
N LYS A 45 0.00 0.12 -13.14
CA LYS A 45 0.78 -0.30 -14.31
C LYS A 45 1.35 0.93 -15.01
N PRO A 46 2.67 1.22 -14.82
CA PRO A 46 3.64 0.54 -13.96
C PRO A 46 3.40 0.79 -12.46
N PRO A 47 3.95 -0.07 -11.56
CA PRO A 47 3.80 0.10 -10.12
C PRO A 47 4.59 1.32 -9.60
N ILE A 48 4.19 1.85 -8.45
CA ILE A 48 4.87 2.96 -7.78
C ILE A 48 6.01 2.39 -6.92
N ILE A 49 7.22 2.42 -7.44
CA ILE A 49 8.41 1.80 -6.81
C ILE A 49 9.41 2.82 -6.23
N THR A 50 9.24 4.11 -6.53
CA THR A 50 10.11 5.18 -6.04
C THR A 50 9.35 6.27 -5.32
N THR A 51 10.06 6.99 -4.45
CA THR A 51 9.53 8.15 -3.72
C THR A 51 9.02 9.24 -4.67
N ASP A 52 9.75 9.52 -5.74
CA ASP A 52 9.35 10.57 -6.70
C ASP A 52 8.05 10.19 -7.40
N GLN A 53 7.89 8.91 -7.78
CA GLN A 53 6.63 8.41 -8.34
C GLN A 53 5.48 8.53 -7.33
N ALA A 54 5.72 8.21 -6.06
CA ALA A 54 4.71 8.34 -5.01
C ALA A 54 4.26 9.80 -4.81
N ILE A 55 5.20 10.75 -4.81
CA ILE A 55 4.91 12.19 -4.73
C ILE A 55 4.10 12.65 -5.95
N GLN A 56 4.51 12.23 -7.15
CA GLN A 56 3.79 12.54 -8.39
C GLN A 56 2.36 11.97 -8.36
N TYR A 57 2.20 10.72 -7.95
CA TYR A 57 0.89 10.08 -7.87
C TYR A 57 -0.01 10.77 -6.82
N ARG A 58 0.56 11.18 -5.68
CA ARG A 58 -0.15 11.98 -4.69
C ARG A 58 -0.66 13.29 -5.28
N SER A 59 0.16 14.00 -6.04
CA SER A 59 -0.25 15.26 -6.70
C SER A 59 -1.40 15.01 -7.67
N GLN A 60 -1.34 13.95 -8.49
CA GLN A 60 -2.43 13.57 -9.40
C GLN A 60 -3.74 13.26 -8.65
N ILE A 61 -3.66 12.57 -7.49
CA ILE A 61 -4.83 12.30 -6.66
C ILE A 61 -5.44 13.61 -6.18
N ILE A 62 -4.66 14.51 -5.60
CA ILE A 62 -5.15 15.79 -5.06
C ILE A 62 -5.73 16.69 -6.17
N GLU A 63 -5.07 16.77 -7.31
CA GLU A 63 -5.52 17.56 -8.46
C GLU A 63 -6.82 17.03 -9.06
N SER A 64 -7.04 15.71 -9.00
CA SER A 64 -8.28 15.06 -9.49
C SER A 64 -9.48 15.27 -8.56
N LEU A 65 -9.25 15.71 -7.32
CA LEU A 65 -10.34 16.00 -6.39
C LEU A 65 -11.04 17.34 -6.72
N PRO A 66 -12.36 17.42 -6.52
CA PRO A 66 -13.05 18.68 -6.44
C PRO A 66 -12.39 19.60 -5.39
N ASN A 67 -12.32 20.90 -5.65
CA ASN A 67 -11.66 21.87 -4.76
C ASN A 67 -12.18 21.80 -3.31
N THR A 68 -13.44 21.51 -3.13
CA THR A 68 -14.10 21.38 -1.82
C THR A 68 -13.60 20.18 -0.99
N LEU A 69 -13.02 19.17 -1.62
CA LEU A 69 -12.54 17.95 -0.96
C LEU A 69 -11.02 17.93 -0.77
N ARG A 70 -10.27 18.79 -1.45
CA ARG A 70 -8.78 18.77 -1.41
C ARG A 70 -8.20 18.97 -0.01
N SER A 71 -8.86 19.75 0.83
CA SER A 71 -8.41 20.02 2.22
C SER A 71 -8.92 18.99 3.25
N HIS A 72 -9.86 18.11 2.84
CA HIS A 72 -10.52 17.16 3.75
C HIS A 72 -10.00 15.73 3.59
N PHE A 73 -9.31 15.42 2.51
CA PHE A 73 -8.79 14.09 2.23
C PHE A 73 -7.26 14.09 2.16
N ASN A 74 -6.62 13.21 2.92
CA ASN A 74 -5.17 13.05 2.91
C ASN A 74 -4.77 11.65 2.44
N PRO A 75 -4.26 11.50 1.20
CA PRO A 75 -3.72 10.23 0.71
C PRO A 75 -2.37 9.92 1.35
N LEU A 76 -2.28 8.81 2.05
CA LEU A 76 -1.07 8.25 2.65
C LEU A 76 -0.39 7.33 1.64
N MET A 77 0.69 7.79 1.03
CA MET A 77 1.33 7.06 -0.07
C MET A 77 2.11 5.86 0.41
N THR A 78 2.21 4.84 -0.44
CA THR A 78 3.03 3.66 -0.21
C THR A 78 3.92 3.37 -1.42
N LEU A 79 5.04 2.67 -1.19
CA LEU A 79 5.86 2.12 -2.26
C LEU A 79 5.53 0.64 -2.47
N TYR A 80 5.69 0.20 -3.70
CA TYR A 80 5.64 -1.20 -4.10
C TYR A 80 7.02 -1.84 -3.86
N LEU A 81 7.09 -2.87 -3.01
CA LEU A 81 8.33 -3.62 -2.77
C LEU A 81 8.62 -4.53 -3.96
N THR A 82 9.83 -4.45 -4.47
CA THR A 82 10.35 -5.33 -5.51
C THR A 82 11.66 -5.98 -5.05
N ASP A 83 12.13 -7.01 -5.76
CA ASP A 83 13.45 -7.62 -5.52
C ASP A 83 14.61 -6.60 -5.56
N ASN A 84 14.41 -5.46 -6.24
CA ASN A 84 15.42 -4.43 -6.46
C ASN A 84 15.21 -3.16 -5.62
N THR A 85 14.23 -3.13 -4.73
CA THR A 85 14.02 -1.97 -3.85
C THR A 85 15.21 -1.82 -2.90
N SER A 86 15.88 -0.67 -2.95
CA SER A 86 17.11 -0.44 -2.19
C SER A 86 16.85 0.18 -0.80
N PRO A 87 17.75 -0.04 0.19
CA PRO A 87 17.71 0.68 1.47
C PRO A 87 17.74 2.20 1.32
N GLN A 88 18.45 2.71 0.30
CA GLN A 88 18.52 4.15 0.01
C GLN A 88 17.17 4.71 -0.42
N GLU A 89 16.39 3.96 -1.21
CA GLU A 89 15.03 4.37 -1.59
C GLU A 89 14.11 4.41 -0.37
N VAL A 90 14.22 3.43 0.54
CA VAL A 90 13.47 3.43 1.81
C VAL A 90 13.82 4.65 2.67
N ALA A 91 15.11 4.98 2.78
CA ALA A 91 15.56 6.17 3.51
C ALA A 91 15.02 7.47 2.87
N LYS A 92 15.05 7.57 1.55
CA LYS A 92 14.45 8.69 0.79
C LYS A 92 12.95 8.78 1.04
N ALA A 93 12.26 7.65 1.00
CA ALA A 93 10.82 7.55 1.26
C ALA A 93 10.47 8.07 2.67
N LYS A 94 11.15 7.58 3.70
CA LYS A 94 10.94 8.04 5.08
C LYS A 94 11.21 9.54 5.24
N LYS A 95 12.32 10.04 4.66
CA LYS A 95 12.70 11.45 4.71
C LYS A 95 11.68 12.36 4.00
N SER A 96 11.00 11.87 2.99
CA SER A 96 10.00 12.66 2.23
C SER A 96 8.81 13.11 3.07
N GLY A 97 8.47 12.36 4.14
CA GLY A 97 7.25 12.55 4.92
C GLY A 97 5.95 12.24 4.16
N MET A 98 6.04 11.83 2.89
CA MET A 98 4.89 11.54 2.02
C MET A 98 4.59 10.05 1.89
N VAL A 99 5.63 9.20 2.06
CA VAL A 99 5.50 7.75 2.03
C VAL A 99 5.39 7.23 3.46
N HIS A 100 4.33 6.50 3.74
CA HIS A 100 3.97 6.04 5.08
C HIS A 100 4.23 4.55 5.30
N ALA A 101 4.38 3.77 4.23
CA ALA A 101 4.64 2.34 4.29
C ALA A 101 5.20 1.81 2.97
N VAL A 102 5.70 0.57 2.99
CA VAL A 102 6.04 -0.19 1.78
C VAL A 102 5.13 -1.42 1.72
N LYS A 103 4.55 -1.71 0.56
CA LYS A 103 3.64 -2.84 0.34
C LYS A 103 4.34 -3.98 -0.36
N LEU A 104 4.35 -5.13 0.29
CA LEU A 104 4.79 -6.42 -0.26
C LEU A 104 3.63 -7.09 -1.00
N TYR A 105 3.89 -7.44 -2.25
CA TYR A 105 3.11 -8.39 -3.03
C TYR A 105 4.03 -9.56 -3.41
N PRO A 106 3.68 -10.81 -3.11
CA PRO A 106 4.31 -11.94 -3.77
C PRO A 106 4.06 -11.88 -5.28
N ALA A 107 5.08 -12.17 -6.08
CA ALA A 107 4.97 -12.07 -7.54
C ALA A 107 3.86 -13.01 -8.06
N GLY A 108 2.91 -12.49 -8.83
CA GLY A 108 1.81 -13.28 -9.41
C GLY A 108 0.63 -13.56 -8.48
N ALA A 109 0.69 -13.24 -7.18
CA ALA A 109 -0.34 -13.63 -6.21
C ALA A 109 -1.67 -12.86 -6.36
N THR A 110 -1.66 -11.69 -6.98
CA THR A 110 -2.87 -10.84 -7.12
C THR A 110 -2.80 -9.91 -8.33
N THR A 111 -3.81 -9.08 -8.52
CA THR A 111 -3.88 -8.10 -9.62
C THR A 111 -2.69 -7.14 -9.61
N ASN A 112 -2.01 -6.99 -10.75
CA ASN A 112 -0.84 -6.13 -10.94
C ASN A 112 0.31 -6.46 -9.97
N SER A 113 0.52 -7.75 -9.67
CA SER A 113 1.61 -8.22 -8.82
C SER A 113 2.77 -8.86 -9.58
N ASP A 114 2.79 -8.74 -10.91
CA ASP A 114 3.86 -9.33 -11.75
C ASP A 114 5.27 -8.83 -11.39
N ALA A 115 5.39 -7.56 -10.94
CA ALA A 115 6.63 -6.96 -10.49
C ALA A 115 6.93 -7.21 -8.99
N GLY A 116 6.14 -8.06 -8.33
CA GLY A 116 6.25 -8.36 -6.91
C GLY A 116 7.54 -9.08 -6.52
N VAL A 117 7.66 -9.38 -5.25
CA VAL A 117 8.82 -10.05 -4.68
C VAL A 117 8.80 -11.53 -5.08
N THR A 118 9.86 -11.98 -5.75
CA THR A 118 10.04 -13.39 -6.14
C THR A 118 10.75 -14.21 -5.06
N ASP A 119 11.64 -13.55 -4.30
CA ASP A 119 12.37 -14.14 -3.17
C ASP A 119 12.59 -13.06 -2.10
N LEU A 120 11.96 -13.27 -0.95
CA LEU A 120 12.00 -12.31 0.17
C LEU A 120 13.44 -12.09 0.70
N SER A 121 14.34 -13.06 0.52
CA SER A 121 15.74 -12.93 0.95
C SER A 121 16.47 -11.79 0.23
N LYS A 122 16.08 -11.46 -0.99
CA LYS A 122 16.63 -10.33 -1.76
C LYS A 122 16.26 -8.97 -1.11
N CYS A 123 15.19 -8.94 -0.36
CA CYS A 123 14.68 -7.73 0.30
C CYS A 123 15.20 -7.53 1.73
N PHE A 124 16.01 -8.46 2.28
CA PHE A 124 16.40 -8.40 3.70
C PHE A 124 17.14 -7.12 4.09
N ALA A 125 18.04 -6.61 3.24
CA ALA A 125 18.71 -5.34 3.51
C ALA A 125 17.72 -4.16 3.53
N THR A 126 16.73 -4.18 2.67
CA THR A 126 15.67 -3.18 2.58
C THR A 126 14.74 -3.25 3.80
N LEU A 127 14.36 -4.46 4.22
CA LEU A 127 13.53 -4.69 5.40
C LEU A 127 14.24 -4.25 6.69
N ALA A 128 15.54 -4.54 6.82
CA ALA A 128 16.36 -4.05 7.95
C ALA A 128 16.40 -2.51 7.99
N SER A 129 16.50 -1.85 6.84
CA SER A 129 16.42 -0.39 6.76
C SER A 129 15.04 0.13 7.17
N MET A 130 13.97 -0.56 6.75
CA MET A 130 12.60 -0.21 7.15
C MET A 130 12.41 -0.30 8.66
N GLU A 131 12.89 -1.38 9.30
CA GLU A 131 12.87 -1.58 10.74
C GLU A 131 13.59 -0.43 11.46
N GLN A 132 14.84 -0.14 11.08
CA GLN A 132 15.64 0.94 11.68
C GLN A 132 14.98 2.32 11.57
N LEU A 133 14.30 2.58 10.46
CA LEU A 133 13.64 3.86 10.18
C LEU A 133 12.20 3.92 10.70
N GLY A 134 11.66 2.84 11.24
CA GLY A 134 10.26 2.75 11.63
C GLY A 134 9.31 3.00 10.46
N LEU A 135 9.59 2.42 9.27
CA LEU A 135 8.70 2.46 8.12
C LEU A 135 7.96 1.13 8.00
N PRO A 136 6.62 1.10 8.18
CA PRO A 136 5.86 -0.15 8.21
C PRO A 136 5.91 -0.94 6.90
N LEU A 137 5.89 -2.28 7.00
CA LEU A 137 5.64 -3.20 5.91
C LEU A 137 4.16 -3.59 5.91
N LEU A 138 3.47 -3.36 4.79
CA LEU A 138 2.14 -3.90 4.54
C LEU A 138 2.28 -5.14 3.67
N VAL A 139 1.52 -6.19 3.96
CA VAL A 139 1.65 -7.46 3.24
C VAL A 139 0.37 -7.81 2.46
N HIS A 140 0.51 -8.43 1.29
CA HIS A 140 -0.51 -9.27 0.69
C HIS A 140 -0.24 -10.68 1.21
N GLY A 141 -1.10 -11.16 2.10
CA GLY A 141 -0.84 -12.30 2.97
C GLY A 141 -1.26 -13.64 2.38
N GLU A 142 -0.93 -13.91 1.13
CA GLU A 142 -1.22 -15.18 0.46
C GLU A 142 0.03 -15.77 -0.17
N VAL A 143 0.14 -17.11 -0.17
CA VAL A 143 1.11 -17.81 -1.02
C VAL A 143 0.52 -18.04 -2.41
N ASP A 144 1.38 -18.06 -3.43
CA ASP A 144 1.03 -18.31 -4.83
C ASP A 144 1.26 -19.76 -5.27
N ASP A 145 1.65 -20.64 -4.33
CA ASP A 145 1.92 -22.06 -4.59
C ASP A 145 0.64 -22.76 -5.08
N PRO A 146 0.62 -23.26 -6.33
CA PRO A 146 -0.55 -23.95 -6.90
C PRO A 146 -0.90 -25.27 -6.19
N ALA A 147 0.01 -25.84 -5.40
CA ALA A 147 -0.24 -27.01 -4.60
C ALA A 147 -0.99 -26.71 -3.29
N VAL A 148 -1.14 -25.42 -2.93
CA VAL A 148 -1.89 -25.00 -1.74
C VAL A 148 -3.32 -24.64 -2.14
N ASP A 149 -4.29 -25.23 -1.44
CA ASP A 149 -5.72 -24.89 -1.63
C ASP A 149 -5.93 -23.38 -1.39
N ILE A 150 -6.81 -22.78 -2.17
CA ILE A 150 -7.09 -21.35 -2.11
C ILE A 150 -7.52 -20.89 -0.70
N PHE A 151 -8.24 -21.72 0.04
CA PHE A 151 -8.70 -21.44 1.40
C PHE A 151 -7.61 -21.54 2.46
N ASP A 152 -6.46 -22.16 2.14
CA ASP A 152 -5.33 -22.36 3.04
C ASP A 152 -4.19 -21.35 2.79
N ARG A 153 -4.23 -20.58 1.70
CA ARG A 153 -3.13 -19.71 1.26
C ARG A 153 -2.71 -18.68 2.31
N GLU A 154 -3.67 -18.09 3.02
CA GLU A 154 -3.39 -17.13 4.08
C GLU A 154 -2.73 -17.80 5.29
N SER A 155 -3.25 -18.94 5.76
CA SER A 155 -2.67 -19.66 6.91
C SER A 155 -1.26 -20.15 6.60
N VAL A 156 -1.04 -20.66 5.40
CA VAL A 156 0.29 -21.07 4.92
C VAL A 156 1.25 -19.89 4.82
N PHE A 157 0.77 -18.73 4.37
CA PHE A 157 1.59 -17.49 4.36
C PHE A 157 2.00 -17.08 5.77
N ILE A 158 1.07 -17.11 6.73
CA ILE A 158 1.37 -16.79 8.13
C ILE A 158 2.47 -17.70 8.67
N ASP A 159 2.37 -19.01 8.45
CA ASP A 159 3.31 -19.98 8.99
C ASP A 159 4.67 -19.93 8.29
N ARG A 160 4.68 -19.90 6.95
CA ARG A 160 5.91 -20.05 6.17
C ARG A 160 6.65 -18.74 5.90
N VAL A 161 5.93 -17.60 5.89
CA VAL A 161 6.47 -16.31 5.49
C VAL A 161 6.40 -15.28 6.62
N LEU A 162 5.21 -14.99 7.14
CA LEU A 162 5.02 -13.89 8.07
C LEU A 162 5.67 -14.17 9.43
N THR A 163 5.48 -15.36 9.99
CA THR A 163 6.06 -15.72 11.29
C THR A 163 7.59 -15.69 11.30
N PRO A 164 8.31 -16.28 10.32
CA PRO A 164 9.76 -16.11 10.22
C PRO A 164 10.20 -14.67 10.02
N LEU A 165 9.42 -13.88 9.24
CA LEU A 165 9.74 -12.48 8.96
C LEU A 165 9.69 -11.64 10.24
N ILE A 166 8.60 -11.73 11.03
CA ILE A 166 8.43 -11.00 12.29
C ILE A 166 9.48 -11.39 13.34
N ARG A 167 9.98 -12.63 13.31
CA ARG A 167 11.04 -13.08 14.23
C ARG A 167 12.41 -12.51 13.85
N ARG A 168 12.57 -12.09 12.60
CA ARG A 168 13.83 -11.58 12.07
C ARG A 168 13.95 -10.07 12.17
N PHE A 169 12.86 -9.38 11.99
CA PHE A 169 12.68 -7.94 11.97
C PHE A 169 11.56 -7.55 12.96
#